data_c5b831ee70dcf3c8df8fe1b9e75fbcc6
#
_entry.id   c5b831ee70dcf3c8df8fe1b9e75fbcc6
#
_cell.length_a   1.000
_cell.length_b   1.000
_cell.length_c   1.000
_cell.angle_alpha   90.00
_cell.angle_beta   90.00
_cell.angle_gamma   90.00
#
_symmetry.space_group_name_H-M   'P 1'
#
loop_
_entity.id
_entity.type
_entity.pdbx_description
1 polymer ?
#
loop_
_entity_poly.entity_id
_entity_poly.type
_entity_poly.pdbx_seq_one_letter_code
_entity_poly.pdbx_strand_id
1 'polypeptide(L)'
;VYPSSRSSAAFRRDIVEHHHARKKDAPSGTAKLLAKVVMKGCPRKTEWTLQGPGDLKEHQLSVSSIRAGHTYSSHILGVDAPAETLELHHASRSPMAYADGALRVSAWIHGRKGVFTMDQFSEETLDPLFKEVKP
;
A
#
# COMPACT_ATOMS: atom_id res chain seq x y z
N VAL A 1 24.66 -1.19 25.78
CA VAL A 1 24.65 0.29 25.66
C VAL A 1 24.16 0.60 24.27
N TYR A 2 22.91 1.05 24.13
CA TYR A 2 22.38 1.53 22.85
C TYR A 2 23.00 2.87 22.50
N PRO A 3 23.52 3.09 21.29
CA PRO A 3 24.05 4.37 20.90
C PRO A 3 22.94 5.42 20.91
N SER A 4 23.19 6.52 21.61
CA SER A 4 22.27 7.64 21.86
C SER A 4 22.02 8.58 20.66
N SER A 5 22.45 8.24 19.46
CA SER A 5 22.05 8.95 18.24
C SER A 5 20.87 8.22 17.59
N ARG A 6 19.69 8.39 18.16
CA ARG A 6 18.43 7.98 17.52
C ARG A 6 18.15 8.89 16.33
N SER A 7 18.88 8.70 15.27
CA SER A 7 18.39 9.17 13.99
C SER A 7 17.12 8.36 13.71
N SER A 8 16.06 9.00 13.26
CA SER A 8 14.86 8.34 12.78
C SER A 8 15.12 7.43 11.55
N ALA A 9 16.37 7.10 11.26
CA ALA A 9 16.87 6.06 10.37
C ALA A 9 16.49 4.63 10.82
N ALA A 10 16.01 4.47 12.05
CA ALA A 10 15.71 3.17 12.63
C ALA A 10 14.48 2.47 12.01
N PHE A 11 13.59 3.18 11.31
CA PHE A 11 12.41 2.59 10.71
C PHE A 11 12.63 2.36 9.21
N ARG A 12 12.79 1.11 8.82
CA ARG A 12 12.79 0.70 7.43
C ARG A 12 11.36 0.48 6.97
N ARG A 13 11.08 0.82 5.74
CA ARG A 13 9.78 0.59 5.11
C ARG A 13 10.00 -0.13 3.79
N ASP A 14 9.17 -1.12 3.54
CA ASP A 14 9.21 -1.90 2.32
C ASP A 14 7.80 -2.26 1.86
N ILE A 15 7.69 -2.60 0.60
CA ILE A 15 6.48 -3.11 -0.01
C ILE A 15 6.81 -4.43 -0.68
N VAL A 16 6.04 -5.46 -0.37
CA VAL A 16 6.09 -6.74 -1.07
C VAL A 16 4.75 -6.97 -1.76
N GLU A 17 4.78 -7.28 -3.05
CA GLU A 17 3.56 -7.64 -3.78
C GLU A 17 3.72 -8.97 -4.51
N HIS A 18 2.65 -9.75 -4.50
CA HIS A 18 2.62 -11.06 -5.13
C HIS A 18 1.40 -11.20 -6.03
N HIS A 19 1.64 -11.55 -7.27
CA HIS A 19 0.63 -11.88 -8.26
C HIS A 19 0.99 -13.17 -8.98
N HIS A 20 0.01 -13.73 -9.71
CA HIS A 20 0.19 -14.94 -10.50
C HIS A 20 1.33 -14.80 -11.53
N ALA A 21 1.90 -15.93 -11.92
CA ALA A 21 3.05 -16.00 -12.81
C ALA A 21 2.87 -15.28 -14.16
N ARG A 22 1.63 -15.12 -14.64
CA ARG A 22 1.32 -14.51 -15.94
C ARG A 22 1.22 -12.97 -15.93
N LYS A 23 1.25 -12.32 -14.75
CA LYS A 23 1.21 -10.86 -14.66
C LYS A 23 2.51 -10.26 -15.20
N LYS A 24 2.41 -9.37 -16.18
CA LYS A 24 3.57 -8.86 -16.92
C LYS A 24 4.21 -7.64 -16.28
N ASP A 25 3.40 -6.71 -15.76
CA ASP A 25 3.91 -5.50 -15.11
C ASP A 25 4.49 -5.81 -13.73
N ALA A 26 5.61 -5.18 -13.40
CA ALA A 26 6.25 -5.20 -12.08
C ALA A 26 6.93 -3.84 -11.83
N PRO A 27 6.70 -3.20 -10.68
CA PRO A 27 5.65 -3.54 -9.73
C PRO A 27 4.25 -3.25 -10.24
N SER A 28 3.24 -3.82 -9.58
CA SER A 28 1.82 -3.60 -9.90
C SER A 28 1.41 -2.13 -9.75
N GLY A 29 0.30 -1.74 -10.39
CA GLY A 29 -0.27 -0.40 -10.22
C GLY A 29 -0.56 -0.06 -8.77
N THR A 30 -1.12 -1.00 -8.01
CA THR A 30 -1.41 -0.86 -6.57
C THR A 30 -0.11 -0.67 -5.77
N ALA A 31 0.94 -1.43 -6.04
CA ALA A 31 2.23 -1.25 -5.35
C ALA A 31 2.85 0.12 -5.62
N LYS A 32 2.74 0.63 -6.86
CA LYS A 32 3.19 1.98 -7.23
C LYS A 32 2.40 3.07 -6.50
N LEU A 33 1.08 2.92 -6.39
CA LEU A 33 0.23 3.84 -5.64
C LEU A 33 0.57 3.81 -4.15
N LEU A 34 0.71 2.62 -3.58
CA LEU A 34 1.11 2.43 -2.18
C LEU A 34 2.48 3.08 -1.90
N ALA A 35 3.46 2.91 -2.80
CA ALA A 35 4.77 3.56 -2.68
C ALA A 35 4.65 5.10 -2.66
N LYS A 36 3.81 5.68 -3.51
CA LYS A 36 3.56 7.14 -3.50
C LYS A 36 2.98 7.61 -2.15
N VAL A 37 2.01 6.87 -1.60
CA VAL A 37 1.40 7.21 -0.30
C VAL A 37 2.42 7.11 0.83
N VAL A 38 3.23 6.05 0.84
CA VAL A 38 4.30 5.86 1.84
C VAL A 38 5.34 6.98 1.76
N MET A 39 5.78 7.34 0.56
CA MET A 39 6.75 8.44 0.36
C MET A 39 6.17 9.80 0.79
N LYS A 40 4.88 10.06 0.53
CA LYS A 40 4.20 11.27 1.01
C LYS A 40 4.23 11.38 2.54
N GLY A 41 4.03 10.27 3.24
CA GLY A 41 4.09 10.18 4.71
C GLY A 41 5.51 10.06 5.29
N CYS A 42 6.51 9.85 4.44
CA CYS A 42 7.90 9.68 4.85
C CYS A 42 8.85 10.48 3.95
N PRO A 43 9.08 11.77 4.22
CA PRO A 43 9.87 12.66 3.35
C PRO A 43 11.32 12.22 3.08
N ARG A 44 11.86 11.31 3.91
CA ARG A 44 13.18 10.73 3.67
C ARG A 44 13.23 9.69 2.56
N LYS A 45 12.08 9.11 2.20
CA LYS A 45 11.95 8.20 1.06
C LYS A 45 11.55 9.02 -0.15
N THR A 46 12.50 9.35 -1.01
CA THR A 46 12.31 10.24 -2.17
C THR A 46 12.03 9.50 -3.47
N GLU A 47 12.39 8.22 -3.51
CA GLU A 47 12.10 7.35 -4.65
C GLU A 47 11.83 5.92 -4.17
N TRP A 48 11.13 5.14 -4.98
CA TRP A 48 11.02 3.70 -4.79
C TRP A 48 11.88 2.97 -5.83
N THR A 49 12.37 1.81 -5.46
CA THR A 49 13.13 0.94 -6.37
C THR A 49 12.62 -0.48 -6.30
N LEU A 50 12.55 -1.15 -7.45
CA LEU A 50 12.29 -2.58 -7.48
C LEU A 50 13.52 -3.31 -6.93
N GLN A 51 13.30 -4.15 -5.92
CA GLN A 51 14.38 -4.87 -5.27
C GLN A 51 15.08 -5.79 -6.26
N GLY A 52 16.38 -5.63 -6.35
CA GLY A 52 17.29 -6.38 -7.18
C GLY A 52 18.62 -6.60 -6.45
N PRO A 53 19.65 -7.12 -7.15
CA PRO A 53 20.98 -7.24 -6.57
C PRO A 53 21.57 -5.86 -6.26
N GLY A 54 22.33 -5.77 -5.16
CA GLY A 54 22.98 -4.54 -4.69
C GLY A 54 22.35 -3.93 -3.45
N ASP A 55 23.01 -2.90 -2.94
CA ASP A 55 22.60 -2.24 -1.70
C ASP A 55 21.48 -1.23 -1.91
N LEU A 56 20.48 -1.29 -1.06
CA LEU A 56 19.40 -0.32 -1.00
C LEU A 56 19.92 0.97 -0.34
N LYS A 57 19.79 2.09 -1.02
CA LYS A 57 20.16 3.41 -0.47
C LYS A 57 19.13 3.88 0.57
N GLU A 58 19.56 4.68 1.52
CA GLU A 58 18.70 5.14 2.62
C GLU A 58 17.44 5.88 2.14
N HIS A 59 17.54 6.67 1.09
CA HIS A 59 16.41 7.43 0.53
C HIS A 59 15.49 6.59 -0.37
N GLN A 60 15.83 5.33 -0.65
CA GLN A 60 15.02 4.44 -1.48
C GLN A 60 14.03 3.63 -0.65
N LEU A 61 12.79 3.57 -1.12
CA LEU A 61 11.77 2.66 -0.65
C LEU A 61 11.90 1.35 -1.45
N SER A 62 12.11 0.24 -0.75
CA SER A 62 12.18 -1.08 -1.39
C SER A 62 10.80 -1.54 -1.83
N VAL A 63 10.68 -2.00 -3.07
CA VAL A 63 9.49 -2.68 -3.58
C VAL A 63 9.92 -4.02 -4.15
N SER A 64 9.35 -5.11 -3.66
CA SER A 64 9.60 -6.47 -4.16
C SER A 64 8.37 -7.01 -4.87
N SER A 65 8.58 -7.58 -6.05
CA SER A 65 7.50 -8.15 -6.87
C SER A 65 7.69 -9.64 -7.05
N ILE A 66 6.74 -10.44 -6.58
CA ILE A 66 6.73 -11.88 -6.78
C ILE A 66 5.74 -12.21 -7.91
N ARG A 67 6.18 -13.02 -8.86
CA ARG A 67 5.39 -13.54 -10.00
C ARG A 67 5.48 -15.05 -9.99
N ALA A 68 4.55 -15.69 -9.26
CA ALA A 68 4.54 -17.14 -9.08
C ALA A 68 3.13 -17.65 -8.80
N GLY A 69 2.88 -18.91 -9.14
CA GLY A 69 1.64 -19.60 -8.80
C GLY A 69 0.37 -18.94 -9.38
N HIS A 70 -0.70 -19.02 -8.61
CA HIS A 70 -2.05 -18.55 -8.97
C HIS A 70 -2.57 -17.42 -8.07
N THR A 71 -1.74 -16.81 -7.25
CA THR A 71 -2.11 -15.69 -6.36
C THR A 71 -2.75 -14.57 -7.19
N TYR A 72 -3.98 -14.22 -6.87
CA TYR A 72 -4.68 -13.15 -7.59
C TYR A 72 -4.01 -11.80 -7.33
N SER A 73 -3.90 -11.42 -6.07
CA SER A 73 -3.27 -10.16 -5.65
C SER A 73 -2.95 -10.20 -4.16
N SER A 74 -1.74 -9.83 -3.79
CA SER A 74 -1.35 -9.66 -2.39
C SER A 74 -0.37 -8.49 -2.29
N HIS A 75 -0.54 -7.64 -1.28
CA HIS A 75 0.32 -6.51 -0.99
C HIS A 75 0.58 -6.45 0.51
N ILE A 76 1.83 -6.30 0.88
CA ILE A 76 2.28 -6.12 2.26
C ILE A 76 3.04 -4.80 2.33
N LEU A 77 2.66 -3.93 3.24
CA LEU A 77 3.46 -2.78 3.66
C LEU A 77 4.11 -3.12 4.99
N GLY A 78 5.43 -3.20 4.99
CA GLY A 78 6.24 -3.43 6.17
C GLY A 78 6.78 -2.11 6.76
N VAL A 79 6.80 -2.03 8.07
CA VAL A 79 7.53 -1.01 8.84
C VAL A 79 8.38 -1.76 9.85
N ASP A 80 9.68 -1.74 9.64
CA ASP A 80 10.65 -2.46 10.44
C ASP A 80 11.43 -1.52 11.34
N ALA A 81 11.49 -1.86 12.62
CA ALA A 81 12.23 -1.16 13.65
C ALA A 81 13.15 -2.14 14.39
N PRO A 82 14.17 -1.66 15.12
CA PRO A 82 15.16 -2.55 15.74
C PRO A 82 14.59 -3.62 16.71
N ALA A 83 13.42 -3.37 17.28
CA ALA A 83 12.81 -4.26 18.29
C ALA A 83 11.43 -4.77 17.90
N GLU A 84 10.87 -4.32 16.78
CA GLU A 84 9.51 -4.66 16.37
C GLU A 84 9.29 -4.46 14.88
N THR A 85 8.32 -5.17 14.33
CA THR A 85 7.83 -4.95 12.96
C THR A 85 6.32 -4.74 12.99
N LEU A 86 5.85 -3.88 12.08
CA LEU A 86 4.44 -3.71 11.78
C LEU A 86 4.20 -4.06 10.32
N GLU A 87 3.23 -4.91 10.05
CA GLU A 87 2.82 -5.25 8.69
C GLU A 87 1.34 -4.94 8.46
N LEU A 88 1.05 -4.29 7.35
CA LEU A 88 -0.29 -4.18 6.81
C LEU A 88 -0.39 -5.07 5.59
N HIS A 89 -1.13 -6.17 5.71
CA HIS A 89 -1.29 -7.17 4.64
C HIS A 89 -2.71 -7.17 4.09
N HIS A 90 -2.84 -6.96 2.79
CA HIS A 90 -4.08 -7.14 2.05
C HIS A 90 -3.89 -8.18 0.96
N ALA A 91 -4.71 -9.23 0.97
CA ALA A 91 -4.73 -10.26 -0.06
C ALA A 91 -6.14 -10.42 -0.64
N SER A 92 -6.27 -10.26 -1.95
CA SER A 92 -7.49 -10.55 -2.67
C SER A 92 -7.40 -11.94 -3.29
N ARG A 93 -8.39 -12.79 -3.02
CA ARG A 93 -8.45 -14.16 -3.54
C ARG A 93 -9.02 -14.24 -4.96
N SER A 94 -9.78 -13.21 -5.36
CA SER A 94 -10.46 -13.15 -6.65
C SER A 94 -10.82 -11.69 -6.99
N PRO A 95 -11.28 -11.40 -8.23
CA PRO A 95 -11.77 -10.06 -8.59
C PRO A 95 -13.08 -9.66 -7.90
N MET A 96 -13.74 -10.54 -7.15
CA MET A 96 -15.05 -10.29 -6.54
C MET A 96 -15.06 -9.06 -5.63
N ALA A 97 -14.01 -8.85 -4.83
CA ALA A 97 -13.92 -7.68 -3.95
C ALA A 97 -13.92 -6.36 -4.75
N TYR A 98 -13.28 -6.34 -5.90
CA TYR A 98 -13.28 -5.16 -6.79
C TYR A 98 -14.62 -4.95 -7.47
N ALA A 99 -15.28 -6.04 -7.89
CA ALA A 99 -16.61 -5.99 -8.48
C ALA A 99 -17.65 -5.47 -7.47
N ASP A 100 -17.64 -5.95 -6.24
CA ASP A 100 -18.51 -5.47 -5.16
C ASP A 100 -18.27 -3.97 -4.90
N GLY A 101 -17.02 -3.54 -4.81
CA GLY A 101 -16.67 -2.13 -4.69
C GLY A 101 -17.21 -1.28 -5.83
N ALA A 102 -17.08 -1.75 -7.07
CA ALA A 102 -17.61 -1.05 -8.25
C ALA A 102 -19.13 -0.91 -8.20
N LEU A 103 -19.86 -1.94 -7.78
CA LEU A 103 -21.31 -1.88 -7.60
C LEU A 103 -21.73 -0.89 -6.51
N ARG A 104 -21.01 -0.85 -5.39
CA ARG A 104 -21.24 0.13 -4.32
C ARG A 104 -21.02 1.56 -4.79
N VAL A 105 -19.95 1.83 -5.53
CA VAL A 105 -19.68 3.14 -6.13
C VAL A 105 -20.76 3.49 -7.15
N SER A 106 -21.21 2.55 -7.97
CA SER A 106 -22.30 2.77 -8.93
C SER A 106 -23.61 3.17 -8.25
N ALA A 107 -23.96 2.54 -7.14
CA ALA A 107 -25.12 2.90 -6.33
C ALA A 107 -24.95 4.29 -5.69
N TRP A 108 -23.76 4.59 -5.17
CA TRP A 108 -23.46 5.87 -4.53
C TRP A 108 -23.50 7.03 -5.53
N ILE A 109 -23.03 6.85 -6.77
CA ILE A 109 -23.01 7.90 -7.80
C ILE A 109 -24.35 8.12 -8.46
N HIS A 110 -25.30 7.16 -8.30
CA HIS A 110 -26.62 7.24 -8.93
C HIS A 110 -27.35 8.54 -8.57
N GLY A 111 -27.82 9.27 -9.58
CA GLY A 111 -28.52 10.55 -9.40
C GLY A 111 -27.59 11.75 -9.12
N ARG A 112 -26.31 11.57 -8.92
CA ARG A 112 -25.34 12.67 -8.75
C ARG A 112 -24.91 13.22 -10.12
N LYS A 113 -24.58 14.52 -10.17
CA LYS A 113 -24.07 15.16 -11.37
C LYS A 113 -22.65 15.65 -11.12
N GLY A 114 -21.73 15.35 -12.03
CA GLY A 114 -20.32 15.77 -11.93
C GLY A 114 -19.34 14.61 -12.11
N VAL A 115 -18.07 14.90 -11.82
CA VAL A 115 -16.98 13.90 -11.78
C VAL A 115 -16.64 13.66 -10.33
N PHE A 116 -16.58 12.40 -9.94
CA PHE A 116 -16.34 11.97 -8.56
C PHE A 116 -15.09 11.10 -8.49
N THR A 117 -14.41 11.15 -7.34
CA THR A 117 -13.21 10.37 -7.05
C THR A 117 -13.49 9.29 -6.00
N MET A 118 -12.60 8.28 -5.94
CA MET A 118 -12.65 7.27 -4.88
C MET A 118 -12.41 7.87 -3.48
N ASP A 119 -11.65 8.96 -3.39
CA ASP A 119 -11.43 9.66 -2.11
C ASP A 119 -12.74 10.22 -1.57
N GLN A 120 -13.55 10.89 -2.42
CA GLN A 120 -14.88 11.39 -2.04
C GLN A 120 -15.82 10.27 -1.61
N PHE A 121 -15.83 9.15 -2.34
CA PHE A 121 -16.60 7.96 -1.94
C PHE A 121 -16.16 7.45 -0.57
N SER A 122 -14.86 7.34 -0.34
CA SER A 122 -14.29 6.85 0.91
C SER A 122 -14.59 7.80 2.09
N GLU A 123 -14.45 9.10 1.89
CA GLU A 123 -14.77 10.12 2.90
C GLU A 123 -16.24 10.07 3.33
N GLU A 124 -17.15 9.88 2.37
CA GLU A 124 -18.58 9.83 2.69
C GLU A 124 -19.04 8.49 3.30
N THR A 125 -18.38 7.37 2.96
CA THR A 125 -18.88 6.04 3.31
C THR A 125 -18.04 5.32 4.38
N LEU A 126 -16.73 5.58 4.44
CA LEU A 126 -15.81 4.92 5.37
C LEU A 126 -15.43 5.79 6.56
N ASP A 127 -15.16 7.08 6.35
CA ASP A 127 -14.78 7.99 7.42
C ASP A 127 -15.79 8.05 8.59
N PRO A 128 -17.12 8.02 8.37
CA PRO A 128 -18.07 7.97 9.47
C PRO A 128 -17.87 6.77 10.39
N LEU A 129 -17.43 5.61 9.85
CA LEU A 129 -17.17 4.40 10.63
C LEU A 129 -15.98 4.56 11.61
N PHE A 130 -15.05 5.47 11.29
CA PHE A 130 -13.88 5.75 12.14
C PHE A 130 -14.08 6.95 13.07
N LYS A 131 -15.09 7.80 12.81
CA LYS A 131 -15.39 8.99 13.63
C LYS A 131 -16.27 8.68 14.85
N GLU A 132 -16.94 7.54 14.90
CA GLU A 132 -17.81 7.14 16.00
C GLU A 132 -17.05 6.58 17.22
N VAL A 133 -15.74 6.40 17.13
CA VAL A 133 -14.92 6.00 18.27
C VAL A 133 -14.44 7.27 19.00
N LYS A 134 -15.37 8.01 19.63
CA LYS A 134 -15.00 8.92 20.71
C LYS A 134 -15.12 8.14 22.03
N PRO A 135 -14.07 8.20 22.89
CA PRO A 135 -14.11 7.56 24.20
C PRO A 135 -15.18 8.16 25.09
#